data_c9565904b86044cced0d38522000628f
#
_entry.id   c9565904b86044cced0d38522000628f
#
_cell.length_a   1.000
_cell.length_b   1.000
_cell.length_c   1.000
_cell.angle_alpha   90.00
_cell.angle_beta   90.00
_cell.angle_gamma   90.00
#
_symmetry.space_group_name_H-M   'P 1'
#
loop_
_entity.id
_entity.type
_entity.pdbx_description
1 polymer ?
#
loop_
_entity_poly.entity_id
_entity_poly.type
_entity_poly.pdbx_seq_one_letter_code
_entity_poly.pdbx_strand_id
1 'polypeptide(L)' 'MKLLIFGNSGSGKSTLARRLAGEHGLAHLDLDSIVWEPGEVAVQRPAQAVLADLDAFLGANDRWVIEGCY' A
#
# COMPACT_ATOMS: atom_id res chain seq x y z
N MET A 1 -4.65 15.06 0.91
CA MET A 1 -4.94 14.22 -0.27
C MET A 1 -4.83 12.76 0.12
N LYS A 2 -5.84 11.98 -0.21
CA LYS A 2 -5.88 10.55 0.09
C LYS A 2 -6.25 9.81 -1.19
N LEU A 3 -5.34 8.98 -1.69
CA LEU A 3 -5.49 8.32 -2.99
C LEU A 3 -5.40 6.80 -2.85
N LEU A 4 -6.30 6.11 -3.56
CA LEU A 4 -6.25 4.66 -3.72
C LEU A 4 -5.99 4.33 -5.19
N ILE A 5 -4.97 3.51 -5.45
CA ILE A 5 -4.62 3.09 -6.80
C ILE A 5 -4.66 1.57 -6.86
N PHE A 6 -5.56 1.03 -7.68
CA PHE A 6 -5.67 -0.41 -7.87
C PHE A 6 -5.45 -0.76 -9.33
N GLY A 7 -4.91 -1.94 -9.55
CA GLY A 7 -4.68 -2.44 -10.89
C GLY A 7 -3.98 -3.78 -10.87
N ASN A 8 -3.85 -4.37 -12.05
CA ASN A 8 -3.12 -5.62 -12.20
C ASN A 8 -1.64 -5.41 -11.99
N SER A 9 -0.95 -6.48 -11.58
CA SER A 9 0.49 -6.50 -11.50
C SER A 9 1.08 -6.09 -12.86
N GLY A 10 2.07 -5.23 -12.85
CA GLY A 10 2.71 -4.76 -14.08
C GLY A 10 2.00 -3.63 -14.80
N SER A 11 0.92 -3.08 -14.24
CA SER A 11 0.19 -1.97 -14.86
C SER A 11 0.84 -0.59 -14.65
N GLY A 12 1.98 -0.54 -13.95
CA GLY A 12 2.66 0.72 -13.67
C GLY A 12 2.13 1.46 -12.46
N LYS A 13 1.25 0.85 -11.67
CA LYS A 13 0.64 1.52 -10.51
C LYS A 13 1.66 1.93 -9.45
N SER A 14 2.69 1.12 -9.23
CA SER A 14 3.75 1.46 -8.26
C SER A 14 4.55 2.67 -8.71
N THR A 15 4.84 2.78 -9.99
CA THR A 15 5.53 3.93 -10.56
C THR A 15 4.68 5.19 -10.39
N LEU A 16 3.40 5.09 -10.70
CA LEU A 16 2.47 6.20 -10.54
C LEU A 16 2.35 6.61 -9.07
N ALA A 17 2.20 5.65 -8.17
CA ALA A 17 2.06 5.92 -6.74
C ALA A 17 3.29 6.64 -6.18
N ARG A 18 4.49 6.18 -6.54
CA ARG A 18 5.74 6.82 -6.11
C ARG A 18 5.87 8.24 -6.64
N ARG A 19 5.48 8.44 -7.89
CA ARG A 19 5.50 9.76 -8.50
C ARG A 19 4.57 10.73 -7.79
N LEU A 20 3.33 10.30 -7.54
CA LEU A 20 2.35 11.13 -6.83
C LEU A 20 2.79 11.41 -5.40
N ALA A 21 3.36 10.41 -4.72
CA ALA A 21 3.87 10.60 -3.38
C ALA A 21 4.97 11.66 -3.34
N GLY A 22 5.88 11.64 -4.31
CA GLY A 22 6.96 12.62 -4.39
C GLY A 22 6.47 14.01 -4.77
N GLU A 23 5.53 14.10 -5.72
CA GLU A 23 5.03 15.39 -6.20
C GLU A 23 4.15 16.10 -5.18
N HIS A 24 3.40 15.35 -4.38
CA HIS A 24 2.41 15.90 -3.45
C HIS A 24 2.77 15.73 -1.97
N GLY A 25 3.93 15.16 -1.67
CA GLY A 25 4.34 14.94 -0.29
C GLY A 25 3.44 13.95 0.45
N LEU A 26 3.08 12.84 -0.20
CA LEU A 26 2.20 11.83 0.37
C LEU A 26 3.01 10.66 0.93
N ALA A 27 2.52 10.05 2.02
CA ALA A 27 3.03 8.78 2.48
C ALA A 27 2.59 7.69 1.49
N HIS A 28 3.47 6.75 1.17
CA HIS A 28 3.19 5.70 0.18
C HIS A 28 3.13 4.34 0.88
N LEU A 29 2.04 3.61 0.64
CA LEU A 29 1.90 2.24 1.12
C LEU A 29 1.54 1.33 -0.05
N ASP A 30 2.35 0.28 -0.23
CA ASP A 30 2.04 -0.83 -1.13
C ASP A 30 1.36 -1.91 -0.31
N LEU A 31 0.09 -2.21 -0.58
CA LEU A 31 -0.65 -3.23 0.16
C LEU A 31 0.00 -4.59 0.09
N ASP A 32 0.69 -4.90 -1.01
CA ASP A 32 1.40 -6.18 -1.12
C ASP A 32 2.52 -6.29 -0.08
N SER A 33 3.02 -5.16 0.42
CA SER A 33 4.09 -5.19 1.44
C SER A 33 3.58 -5.62 2.81
N ILE A 34 2.28 -5.55 3.07
CA ILE A 34 1.70 -5.92 4.37
C ILE A 34 0.77 -7.12 4.31
N VAL A 35 0.36 -7.55 3.12
CA VAL A 35 -0.58 -8.67 2.95
C VAL A 35 0.14 -10.02 3.02
N TRP A 36 1.40 -10.09 2.56
CA TRP A 36 2.14 -11.35 2.47
C TRP A 36 3.11 -11.53 3.62
N GLU A 37 3.30 -12.77 4.05
CA GLU A 37 4.27 -13.09 5.09
C GLU A 37 5.69 -12.81 4.58
N PRO A 38 6.52 -12.09 5.35
CA PRO A 38 7.91 -11.83 4.96
C PRO A 38 8.69 -13.15 4.86
N GLY A 39 9.44 -13.31 3.77
CA GLY A 39 10.26 -14.50 3.56
C GLY A 39 9.50 -15.74 3.11
N GLU A 40 8.18 -15.67 3.03
CA GLU A 40 7.34 -16.77 2.56
C GLU A 40 6.76 -16.42 1.20
N VAL A 41 6.65 -17.42 0.33
CA VAL A 41 6.09 -17.22 -1.01
C VAL A 41 4.59 -17.53 -0.98
N ALA A 42 3.78 -16.55 -1.39
CA ALA A 42 2.33 -16.68 -1.52
C ALA A 42 1.61 -17.07 -0.23
N VAL A 43 2.18 -16.75 0.93
CA VAL A 43 1.52 -16.98 2.23
C VAL A 43 0.96 -15.65 2.73
N GLN A 44 -0.35 -15.55 2.84
CA GLN A 44 -1.01 -14.35 3.31
C GLN A 44 -0.92 -14.24 4.83
N ARG A 45 -0.71 -13.02 5.30
CA ARG A 45 -0.78 -12.73 6.74
C ARG A 45 -2.23 -12.78 7.20
N PRO A 46 -2.48 -13.09 8.49
CA PRO A 46 -3.84 -13.02 9.03
C PRO A 46 -4.47 -11.66 8.80
N ALA A 47 -5.76 -11.63 8.48
CA ALA A 47 -6.46 -10.38 8.18
C ALA A 47 -6.33 -9.36 9.32
N GLN A 48 -6.35 -9.82 10.57
CA GLN A 48 -6.21 -8.95 11.74
C GLN A 48 -4.86 -8.22 11.75
N ALA A 49 -3.79 -8.92 11.35
CA ALA A 49 -2.45 -8.31 11.31
C ALA A 49 -2.38 -7.26 10.19
N VAL A 50 -2.96 -7.56 9.03
CA VAL A 50 -3.00 -6.62 7.90
C VAL A 50 -3.80 -5.38 8.28
N LEU A 51 -4.95 -5.55 8.90
CA LEU A 51 -5.79 -4.43 9.32
C LEU A 51 -5.09 -3.57 10.38
N ALA A 52 -4.37 -4.19 11.31
CA ALA A 52 -3.62 -3.44 12.33
C ALA A 52 -2.53 -2.58 11.68
N ASP A 53 -1.80 -3.12 10.71
CA ASP A 53 -0.77 -2.35 10.00
C ASP A 53 -1.40 -1.21 9.18
N LEU A 54 -2.52 -1.47 8.54
CA LEU A 54 -3.22 -0.45 7.76
C LEU A 54 -3.73 0.67 8.67
N ASP A 55 -4.33 0.32 9.80
CA ASP A 55 -4.80 1.32 10.77
C ASP A 55 -3.67 2.18 11.29
N ALA A 56 -2.52 1.57 11.59
CA ALA A 56 -1.35 2.31 12.05
C ALA A 56 -0.87 3.31 10.99
N PHE A 57 -0.85 2.88 9.72
CA PHE A 57 -0.45 3.76 8.62
C PHE A 57 -1.43 4.93 8.46
N LEU A 58 -2.72 4.65 8.47
CA LEU A 58 -3.75 5.68 8.31
C LEU A 58 -3.77 6.65 9.48
N GLY A 59 -3.55 6.15 10.70
CA GLY A 59 -3.49 6.99 11.88
C GLY A 59 -2.27 7.88 11.95
N ALA A 60 -1.17 7.46 11.33
CA ALA A 60 0.08 8.21 11.34
C ALA A 60 0.18 9.23 10.19
N ASN A 61 -0.68 9.16 9.18
CA ASN A 61 -0.56 9.97 7.98
C ASN A 61 -1.90 10.56 7.57
N ASP A 62 -1.98 11.88 7.46
CA ASP A 62 -3.17 12.57 6.94
C ASP A 62 -3.21 12.62 5.43
N ARG A 63 -2.06 12.45 4.80
CA ARG A 63 -1.90 12.53 3.35
C ARG A 63 -1.18 11.28 2.89
N TRP A 64 -1.81 10.52 2.02
CA TRP A 64 -1.25 9.23 1.63
C TRP A 64 -1.72 8.78 0.24
N VAL A 65 -0.93 7.88 -0.35
CA VAL A 65 -1.32 7.10 -1.51
C VAL A 65 -1.12 5.63 -1.18
N ILE A 66 -2.16 4.85 -1.39
CA ILE A 66 -2.14 3.39 -1.15
C ILE A 66 -2.35 2.71 -2.49
N GLU A 67 -1.48 1.77 -2.83
CA GLU A 67 -1.61 0.98 -4.05
C GLU A 67 -1.85 -0.49 -3.72
N GLY A 68 -2.57 -1.17 -4.59
CA GLY A 68 -2.84 -2.60 -4.41
C GLY A 68 -3.19 -3.30 -5.70
N CYS A 69 -3.09 -4.62 -5.67
CA CYS A 69 -3.56 -5.48 -6.76
C CYS A 69 -4.93 -6.05 -6.40
N TYR A 70 -5.73 -6.36 -7.44
CA TYR A 70 -6.96 -7.10 -7.27
C TYR A 70 -7.02 -8.28 -8.22
#